data_046b4384a137b6417848c8da414675f9
#
_entry.id   046b4384a137b6417848c8da414675f9
#
_cell.length_a   1.000
_cell.length_b   1.000
_cell.length_c   1.000
_cell.angle_alpha   90.00
_cell.angle_beta   90.00
_cell.angle_gamma   90.00
#
_symmetry.space_group_name_H-M   'P 1'
#
loop_
_entity.id
_entity.type
_entity.pdbx_description
1 polymer ?
#
loop_
_entity_poly.entity_id
_entity_poly.type
_entity_poly.pdbx_seq_one_letter_code
_entity_poly.pdbx_strand_id
1 'polypeptide(L)'
;GTVETIKIGLAFPMSGTAAMAGKYSTHGADVLKEELGGKITVGDKEYPVEFVTMDTEGSEEKTTNVYQKLIEEEKVIAIVGPDSSKCTLAAAPIAQNAKCPAITTFGTNTAVTEVGNYIFRACFIDPFQGSVAAAYCDQQGYKTACIMFNNADAYAVGLKDAFVENFKGE
;
A
#
# COMPACT_ATOMS: atom_id res chain seq x y z
N GLY A 1 -31.92 18.28 -3.14
CA GLY A 1 -30.97 18.12 -2.08
C GLY A 1 -29.56 18.14 -2.67
N THR A 2 -28.62 18.79 -2.02
CA THR A 2 -27.19 18.75 -2.40
C THR A 2 -26.70 17.30 -2.31
N VAL A 3 -26.18 16.76 -3.42
CA VAL A 3 -25.55 15.43 -3.43
C VAL A 3 -24.24 15.54 -2.64
N GLU A 4 -24.06 14.66 -1.67
CA GLU A 4 -22.86 14.62 -0.84
C GLU A 4 -21.62 14.25 -1.68
N THR A 5 -20.51 14.94 -1.49
CA THR A 5 -19.26 14.65 -2.20
C THR A 5 -18.58 13.43 -1.58
N ILE A 6 -18.21 12.47 -2.41
CA ILE A 6 -17.41 11.31 -2.00
C ILE A 6 -15.95 11.76 -1.92
N LYS A 7 -15.34 11.70 -0.73
CA LYS A 7 -13.93 12.00 -0.52
C LYS A 7 -13.12 10.71 -0.39
N ILE A 8 -12.03 10.61 -1.17
CA ILE A 8 -11.07 9.50 -1.13
C ILE A 8 -9.70 10.05 -0.78
N GLY A 9 -9.08 9.50 0.26
CA GLY A 9 -7.73 9.86 0.69
C GLY A 9 -6.67 9.19 -0.17
N LEU A 10 -5.63 9.94 -0.53
CA LEU A 10 -4.43 9.42 -1.19
C LEU A 10 -3.24 9.68 -0.26
N ALA A 11 -2.68 8.61 0.32
CA ALA A 11 -1.59 8.68 1.29
C ALA A 11 -0.30 8.14 0.64
N PHE A 12 0.45 9.00 -0.05
CA PHE A 12 1.64 8.61 -0.81
C PHE A 12 2.91 9.28 -0.29
N PRO A 13 4.09 8.66 -0.41
CA PRO A 13 5.37 9.26 -0.05
C PRO A 13 5.82 10.23 -1.16
N MET A 14 5.29 11.45 -1.16
CA MET A 14 5.57 12.45 -2.20
C MET A 14 6.93 13.12 -2.03
N SER A 15 7.54 12.98 -0.85
CA SER A 15 8.89 13.45 -0.53
C SER A 15 9.71 12.38 0.19
N GLY A 16 10.96 12.68 0.55
CA GLY A 16 11.85 11.75 1.22
C GLY A 16 12.45 10.67 0.29
N THR A 17 12.96 9.60 0.88
CA THR A 17 13.69 8.54 0.15
C THR A 17 12.81 7.70 -0.78
N ALA A 18 11.50 7.66 -0.53
CA ALA A 18 10.52 6.91 -1.31
C ALA A 18 9.75 7.78 -2.33
N ALA A 19 10.15 9.03 -2.54
CA ALA A 19 9.44 9.98 -3.40
C ALA A 19 9.19 9.49 -4.83
N MET A 20 10.06 8.63 -5.36
CA MET A 20 9.88 8.05 -6.70
C MET A 20 8.66 7.11 -6.75
N ALA A 21 8.46 6.29 -5.71
CA ALA A 21 7.26 5.45 -5.60
C ALA A 21 5.99 6.30 -5.51
N GLY A 22 6.01 7.33 -4.66
CA GLY A 22 4.90 8.28 -4.54
C GLY A 22 4.56 9.00 -5.85
N LYS A 23 5.58 9.33 -6.64
CA LYS A 23 5.39 9.91 -7.99
C LYS A 23 4.62 8.96 -8.91
N TYR A 24 4.97 7.68 -8.94
CA TYR A 24 4.24 6.70 -9.76
C TYR A 24 2.81 6.49 -9.28
N SER A 25 2.60 6.41 -7.97
CA SER A 25 1.26 6.28 -7.37
C SER A 25 0.40 7.52 -7.67
N THR A 26 0.98 8.72 -7.61
CA THR A 26 0.30 9.96 -7.99
C THR A 26 -0.10 9.99 -9.46
N HIS A 27 0.80 9.57 -10.37
CA HIS A 27 0.47 9.50 -11.80
C HIS A 27 -0.69 8.53 -12.07
N GLY A 28 -0.71 7.36 -11.40
CA GLY A 28 -1.83 6.43 -11.49
C GLY A 28 -3.15 7.06 -11.01
N ALA A 29 -3.10 7.78 -9.90
CA ALA A 29 -4.27 8.49 -9.39
C ALA A 29 -4.73 9.61 -10.34
N ASP A 30 -3.82 10.32 -11.00
CA ASP A 30 -4.16 11.38 -11.95
C ASP A 30 -4.85 10.83 -13.20
N VAL A 31 -4.39 9.68 -13.72
CA VAL A 31 -5.09 8.97 -14.82
C VAL A 31 -6.53 8.64 -14.42
N LEU A 32 -6.73 8.07 -13.21
CA LEU A 32 -8.05 7.75 -12.72
C LEU A 32 -8.94 9.00 -12.56
N LYS A 33 -8.39 10.12 -12.07
CA LYS A 33 -9.11 11.40 -11.95
C LYS A 33 -9.59 11.90 -13.31
N GLU A 34 -8.77 11.80 -14.35
CA GLU A 34 -9.14 12.17 -15.73
C GLU A 34 -10.25 11.26 -16.25
N GLU A 35 -10.14 9.94 -16.08
CA GLU A 35 -11.16 8.98 -16.52
C GLU A 35 -12.51 9.16 -15.82
N LEU A 36 -12.50 9.46 -14.53
CA LEU A 36 -13.73 9.67 -13.75
C LEU A 36 -14.42 11.01 -14.08
N GLY A 37 -13.70 11.99 -14.59
CA GLY A 37 -14.26 13.33 -14.87
C GLY A 37 -14.86 14.01 -13.64
N GLY A 38 -14.34 13.71 -12.46
CA GLY A 38 -14.77 14.29 -11.18
C GLY A 38 -16.08 13.70 -10.60
N LYS A 39 -16.58 12.59 -11.14
CA LYS A 39 -17.81 11.96 -10.69
C LYS A 39 -17.70 10.44 -10.63
N ILE A 40 -18.50 9.82 -9.77
CA ILE A 40 -18.68 8.37 -9.72
C ILE A 40 -20.17 8.04 -9.70
N THR A 41 -20.57 6.99 -10.40
CA THR A 41 -21.94 6.50 -10.38
C THR A 41 -22.08 5.36 -9.38
N VAL A 42 -23.00 5.51 -8.43
CA VAL A 42 -23.35 4.47 -7.46
C VAL A 42 -24.84 4.16 -7.59
N GLY A 43 -25.17 2.97 -8.09
CA GLY A 43 -26.52 2.65 -8.51
C GLY A 43 -26.97 3.57 -9.65
N ASP A 44 -28.08 4.28 -9.47
CA ASP A 44 -28.65 5.22 -10.46
C ASP A 44 -28.27 6.69 -10.19
N LYS A 45 -27.33 6.95 -9.29
CA LYS A 45 -26.97 8.31 -8.87
C LYS A 45 -25.51 8.63 -9.17
N GLU A 46 -25.27 9.84 -9.67
CA GLU A 46 -23.93 10.42 -9.78
C GLU A 46 -23.56 11.19 -8.51
N TYR A 47 -22.32 10.99 -8.06
CA TYR A 47 -21.74 11.68 -6.91
C TYR A 47 -20.46 12.40 -7.34
N PRO A 48 -20.28 13.67 -6.95
CA PRO A 48 -18.97 14.32 -7.09
C PRO A 48 -17.90 13.53 -6.30
N VAL A 49 -16.70 13.42 -6.86
CA VAL A 49 -15.56 12.77 -6.20
C VAL A 49 -14.45 13.78 -5.99
N GLU A 50 -13.94 13.82 -4.78
CA GLU A 50 -12.77 14.60 -4.39
C GLU A 50 -11.65 13.66 -3.91
N PHE A 51 -10.43 13.87 -4.40
CA PHE A 51 -9.25 13.15 -3.94
C PHE A 51 -8.41 14.07 -3.04
N VAL A 52 -8.28 13.68 -1.76
CA VAL A 52 -7.48 14.41 -0.78
C VAL A 52 -6.11 13.76 -0.67
N THR A 53 -5.09 14.38 -1.24
CA THR A 53 -3.72 13.85 -1.28
C THR A 53 -2.89 14.41 -0.13
N MET A 54 -2.24 13.51 0.63
CA MET A 54 -1.32 13.88 1.72
C MET A 54 0.01 13.12 1.61
N ASP A 55 1.10 13.83 1.92
CA ASP A 55 2.46 13.29 1.88
C ASP A 55 2.78 12.50 3.15
N THR A 56 3.13 11.23 3.00
CA THR A 56 3.57 10.34 4.10
C THR A 56 5.07 10.41 4.35
N GLU A 57 5.84 11.05 3.47
CA GLU A 57 7.31 11.11 3.50
C GLU A 57 7.99 9.71 3.55
N GLY A 58 7.23 8.62 3.35
CA GLY A 58 7.70 7.24 3.55
C GLY A 58 8.05 6.90 5.00
N SER A 59 7.53 7.65 5.95
CA SER A 59 7.73 7.51 7.39
C SER A 59 6.52 6.90 8.06
N GLU A 60 6.73 5.97 8.99
CA GLU A 60 5.67 5.34 9.78
C GLU A 60 4.88 6.37 10.60
N GLU A 61 5.60 7.28 11.29
CA GLU A 61 4.99 8.34 12.09
C GLU A 61 4.14 9.29 11.23
N LYS A 62 4.68 9.74 10.09
CA LYS A 62 3.93 10.62 9.19
C LYS A 62 2.72 9.91 8.61
N THR A 63 2.84 8.64 8.25
CA THR A 63 1.73 7.86 7.70
C THR A 63 0.60 7.72 8.71
N THR A 64 0.90 7.44 9.98
CA THR A 64 -0.13 7.38 11.04
C THR A 64 -0.84 8.73 11.20
N ASN A 65 -0.10 9.84 11.22
CA ASN A 65 -0.67 11.18 11.30
C ASN A 65 -1.53 11.53 10.08
N VAL A 66 -1.10 11.15 8.87
CA VAL A 66 -1.86 11.32 7.62
C VAL A 66 -3.18 10.55 7.68
N TYR A 67 -3.14 9.29 8.12
CA TYR A 67 -4.36 8.48 8.24
C TYR A 67 -5.37 9.07 9.22
N GLN A 68 -4.89 9.54 10.39
CA GLN A 68 -5.75 10.22 11.35
C GLN A 68 -6.42 11.46 10.75
N LYS A 69 -5.65 12.33 10.09
CA LYS A 69 -6.18 13.54 9.44
C LYS A 69 -7.18 13.22 8.33
N LEU A 70 -6.84 12.29 7.45
CA LEU A 70 -7.75 11.90 6.36
C LEU A 70 -9.10 11.40 6.90
N ILE A 71 -9.08 10.60 7.97
CA ILE A 71 -10.29 10.03 8.56
C ILE A 71 -11.03 11.04 9.42
N GLU A 72 -10.33 11.72 10.33
CA GLU A 72 -10.95 12.52 11.38
C GLU A 72 -11.27 13.96 10.95
N GLU A 73 -10.41 14.57 10.12
CA GLU A 73 -10.57 15.95 9.69
C GLU A 73 -11.24 16.03 8.31
N GLU A 74 -10.67 15.32 7.32
CA GLU A 74 -11.17 15.35 5.94
C GLU A 74 -12.42 14.48 5.71
N LYS A 75 -12.69 13.52 6.59
CA LYS A 75 -13.86 12.63 6.50
C LYS A 75 -13.88 11.79 5.23
N VAL A 76 -12.73 11.30 4.80
CA VAL A 76 -12.65 10.40 3.64
C VAL A 76 -13.35 9.07 3.95
N ILE A 77 -13.97 8.47 2.93
CA ILE A 77 -14.66 7.18 3.08
C ILE A 77 -13.76 5.98 2.76
N ALA A 78 -12.63 6.21 2.11
CA ALA A 78 -11.63 5.19 1.79
C ALA A 78 -10.25 5.84 1.61
N ILE A 79 -9.18 5.05 1.75
CA ILE A 79 -7.80 5.50 1.57
C ILE A 79 -7.08 4.59 0.58
N VAL A 80 -6.35 5.18 -0.37
CA VAL A 80 -5.39 4.51 -1.23
C VAL A 80 -3.96 4.87 -0.79
N GLY A 81 -3.12 3.88 -0.61
CA GLY A 81 -1.80 3.99 0.01
C GLY A 81 -1.78 3.38 1.42
N PRO A 82 -0.65 3.41 2.10
CA PRO A 82 0.66 3.86 1.66
C PRO A 82 1.38 2.83 0.77
N ASP A 83 2.61 3.15 0.37
CA ASP A 83 3.35 2.35 -0.60
C ASP A 83 4.25 1.27 0.03
N SER A 84 4.47 1.24 1.33
CA SER A 84 5.39 0.29 1.96
C SER A 84 4.74 -0.56 3.04
N SER A 85 5.23 -1.80 3.22
CA SER A 85 4.74 -2.71 4.25
C SER A 85 4.83 -2.10 5.65
N LYS A 86 5.97 -1.51 6.02
CA LYS A 86 6.17 -0.90 7.35
C LYS A 86 5.19 0.26 7.63
N CYS A 87 5.03 1.16 6.66
CA CYS A 87 4.09 2.27 6.81
C CYS A 87 2.64 1.79 6.86
N THR A 88 2.31 0.76 6.06
CA THR A 88 0.97 0.17 6.09
C THR A 88 0.69 -0.49 7.43
N LEU A 89 1.60 -1.30 7.95
CA LEU A 89 1.44 -1.96 9.26
C LEU A 89 1.28 -0.94 10.41
N ALA A 90 1.98 0.20 10.34
CA ALA A 90 1.86 1.26 11.35
C ALA A 90 0.49 1.96 11.29
N ALA A 91 -0.06 2.24 10.11
CA ALA A 91 -1.27 3.01 9.93
C ALA A 91 -2.57 2.17 9.83
N ALA A 92 -2.47 0.91 9.39
CA ALA A 92 -3.62 0.03 9.19
C ALA A 92 -4.54 -0.11 10.41
N PRO A 93 -4.05 -0.19 11.67
CA PRO A 93 -4.93 -0.23 12.84
C PRO A 93 -5.85 0.98 12.96
N ILE A 94 -5.41 2.16 12.52
CA ILE A 94 -6.21 3.40 12.55
C ILE A 94 -7.42 3.26 11.60
N ALA A 95 -7.17 2.86 10.35
CA ALA A 95 -8.22 2.63 9.37
C ALA A 95 -9.16 1.49 9.77
N GLN A 96 -8.61 0.39 10.30
CA GLN A 96 -9.39 -0.75 10.79
C GLN A 96 -10.36 -0.34 11.91
N ASN A 97 -9.87 0.39 12.92
CA ASN A 97 -10.68 0.86 14.04
C ASN A 97 -11.77 1.86 13.61
N ALA A 98 -11.45 2.71 12.65
CA ALA A 98 -12.40 3.67 12.07
C ALA A 98 -13.37 3.04 11.07
N LYS A 99 -13.19 1.76 10.73
CA LYS A 99 -13.93 1.07 9.66
C LYS A 99 -13.85 1.79 8.32
N CYS A 100 -12.70 2.41 8.04
CA CYS A 100 -12.40 3.08 6.79
C CYS A 100 -11.59 2.12 5.90
N PRO A 101 -12.12 1.66 4.77
CA PRO A 101 -11.37 0.81 3.84
C PRO A 101 -10.07 1.47 3.41
N ALA A 102 -8.97 0.75 3.52
CA ALA A 102 -7.65 1.19 3.09
C ALA A 102 -6.97 0.13 2.22
N ILE A 103 -6.43 0.54 1.08
CA ILE A 103 -5.76 -0.35 0.14
C ILE A 103 -4.33 0.12 -0.08
N THR A 104 -3.35 -0.73 0.31
CA THR A 104 -1.94 -0.45 0.03
C THR A 104 -1.58 -0.78 -1.42
N THR A 105 -0.71 0.01 -2.02
CA THR A 105 -0.23 -0.18 -3.39
C THR A 105 0.92 -1.18 -3.49
N PHE A 106 1.87 -1.15 -2.54
CA PHE A 106 3.09 -1.97 -2.54
C PHE A 106 3.36 -2.68 -1.21
N GLY A 107 2.41 -2.73 -0.28
CA GLY A 107 2.55 -3.43 1.00
C GLY A 107 2.49 -4.95 0.82
N THR A 108 3.57 -5.58 0.37
CA THR A 108 3.64 -7.01 -0.01
C THR A 108 3.73 -7.97 1.17
N ASN A 109 4.07 -7.50 2.37
CA ASN A 109 4.13 -8.35 3.56
C ASN A 109 2.75 -8.93 3.91
N THR A 110 2.68 -10.23 4.18
CA THR A 110 1.43 -10.94 4.46
C THR A 110 0.66 -10.37 5.64
N ALA A 111 1.36 -9.94 6.69
CA ALA A 111 0.77 -9.38 7.91
C ALA A 111 -0.08 -8.11 7.65
N VAL A 112 0.12 -7.42 6.54
CA VAL A 112 -0.64 -6.21 6.19
C VAL A 112 -2.15 -6.46 6.21
N THR A 113 -2.62 -7.51 5.56
CA THR A 113 -4.06 -7.82 5.48
C THR A 113 -4.57 -8.67 6.65
N GLU A 114 -3.67 -9.12 7.53
CA GLU A 114 -4.03 -9.78 8.79
C GLU A 114 -4.47 -8.79 9.88
N VAL A 115 -4.21 -7.49 9.70
CA VAL A 115 -4.65 -6.44 10.62
C VAL A 115 -6.17 -6.40 10.76
N GLY A 116 -6.91 -6.65 9.67
CA GLY A 116 -8.35 -6.71 9.70
C GLY A 116 -9.05 -6.63 8.35
N ASN A 117 -10.38 -6.67 8.39
CA ASN A 117 -11.23 -6.78 7.21
C ASN A 117 -11.50 -5.45 6.47
N TYR A 118 -10.92 -4.36 6.93
CA TYR A 118 -10.93 -3.06 6.24
C TYR A 118 -9.59 -2.76 5.55
N ILE A 119 -8.62 -3.70 5.62
CA ILE A 119 -7.28 -3.51 5.05
C ILE A 119 -7.08 -4.44 3.85
N PHE A 120 -6.77 -3.85 2.72
CA PHE A 120 -6.62 -4.51 1.43
C PHE A 120 -5.25 -4.24 0.82
N ARG A 121 -4.88 -5.02 -0.20
CA ARG A 121 -3.69 -4.79 -1.03
C ARG A 121 -4.01 -4.92 -2.51
N ALA A 122 -3.30 -4.18 -3.35
CA ALA A 122 -3.39 -4.25 -4.81
C ALA A 122 -2.12 -4.83 -5.45
N CYS A 123 -1.26 -5.53 -4.68
CA CYS A 123 -0.01 -6.12 -5.14
C CYS A 123 0.08 -7.60 -4.76
N PHE A 124 1.09 -8.30 -5.28
CA PHE A 124 1.44 -9.65 -4.85
C PHE A 124 2.03 -9.65 -3.43
N ILE A 125 2.27 -10.85 -2.89
CA ILE A 125 2.80 -11.05 -1.53
C ILE A 125 4.24 -11.55 -1.55
N ASP A 126 4.99 -11.32 -0.48
CA ASP A 126 6.39 -11.75 -0.33
C ASP A 126 6.61 -13.25 -0.57
N PRO A 127 5.73 -14.18 -0.09
CA PRO A 127 5.87 -15.61 -0.40
C PRO A 127 5.90 -15.91 -1.89
N PHE A 128 5.08 -15.25 -2.70
CA PHE A 128 5.10 -15.42 -4.15
C PHE A 128 6.43 -14.91 -4.76
N GLN A 129 6.86 -13.72 -4.38
CA GLN A 129 8.10 -13.13 -4.89
C GLN A 129 9.32 -13.96 -4.48
N GLY A 130 9.40 -14.40 -3.22
CA GLY A 130 10.49 -15.24 -2.72
C GLY A 130 10.56 -16.59 -3.42
N SER A 131 9.42 -17.26 -3.64
CA SER A 131 9.36 -18.54 -4.35
C SER A 131 9.79 -18.42 -5.81
N VAL A 132 9.39 -17.34 -6.50
CA VAL A 132 9.81 -17.08 -7.88
C VAL A 132 11.32 -16.84 -7.97
N ALA A 133 11.89 -16.07 -7.05
CA ALA A 133 13.33 -15.84 -6.99
C ALA A 133 14.12 -17.14 -6.72
N ALA A 134 13.65 -17.97 -5.80
CA ALA A 134 14.23 -19.28 -5.50
C ALA A 134 14.16 -20.23 -6.72
N ALA A 135 12.99 -20.29 -7.38
CA ALA A 135 12.81 -21.11 -8.59
C ALA A 135 13.73 -20.66 -9.73
N TYR A 136 13.95 -19.35 -9.88
CA TYR A 136 14.92 -18.84 -10.84
C TYR A 136 16.35 -19.32 -10.53
N CYS A 137 16.77 -19.28 -9.26
CA CYS A 137 18.06 -19.79 -8.85
C CYS A 137 18.23 -21.29 -9.15
N ASP A 138 17.17 -22.08 -8.89
CA ASP A 138 17.17 -23.51 -9.22
C ASP A 138 17.32 -23.75 -10.74
N GLN A 139 16.60 -22.99 -11.57
CA GLN A 139 16.71 -23.09 -13.04
C GLN A 139 18.11 -22.74 -13.56
N GLN A 140 18.78 -21.79 -12.90
CA GLN A 140 20.16 -21.42 -13.24
C GLN A 140 21.21 -22.40 -12.66
N GLY A 141 20.78 -23.37 -11.85
CA GLY A 141 21.68 -24.34 -11.24
C GLY A 141 22.52 -23.79 -10.08
N TYR A 142 22.13 -22.67 -9.50
CA TYR A 142 22.84 -22.06 -8.36
C TYR A 142 22.67 -22.93 -7.11
N LYS A 143 23.80 -23.26 -6.47
CA LYS A 143 23.83 -24.11 -5.28
C LYS A 143 23.94 -23.31 -3.98
N THR A 144 24.43 -22.10 -4.07
CA THR A 144 24.60 -21.20 -2.91
C THR A 144 24.05 -19.82 -3.23
N ALA A 145 23.50 -19.17 -2.23
CA ALA A 145 23.02 -17.80 -2.33
C ALA A 145 23.47 -16.98 -1.12
N CYS A 146 23.75 -15.69 -1.34
CA CYS A 146 24.00 -14.75 -0.28
C CYS A 146 22.90 -13.69 -0.30
N ILE A 147 22.28 -13.44 0.86
CA ILE A 147 21.18 -12.49 0.97
C ILE A 147 21.63 -11.30 1.81
N MET A 148 21.59 -10.11 1.21
CA MET A 148 21.73 -8.84 1.91
C MET A 148 20.37 -8.19 2.08
N PHE A 149 19.96 -7.90 3.30
CA PHE A 149 18.66 -7.32 3.58
C PHE A 149 18.71 -6.37 4.78
N ASN A 150 17.75 -5.45 4.85
CA ASN A 150 17.54 -4.59 6.01
C ASN A 150 16.67 -5.35 7.03
N ASN A 151 17.23 -5.72 8.17
CA ASN A 151 16.54 -6.44 9.23
C ASN A 151 15.50 -5.61 10.00
N ALA A 152 15.47 -4.30 9.81
CA ALA A 152 14.48 -3.40 10.39
C ALA A 152 13.30 -3.11 9.43
N ASP A 153 13.27 -3.71 8.25
CA ASP A 153 12.22 -3.51 7.24
C ASP A 153 11.38 -4.78 7.09
N ALA A 154 10.09 -4.69 7.43
CA ALA A 154 9.15 -5.81 7.37
C ALA A 154 9.06 -6.45 5.97
N TYR A 155 9.17 -5.65 4.90
CA TYR A 155 9.23 -6.16 3.53
C TYR A 155 10.48 -7.01 3.30
N ALA A 156 11.66 -6.45 3.62
CA ALA A 156 12.94 -7.12 3.39
C ALA A 156 13.06 -8.44 4.18
N VAL A 157 12.54 -8.46 5.42
CA VAL A 157 12.51 -9.66 6.26
C VAL A 157 11.56 -10.70 5.65
N GLY A 158 10.33 -10.34 5.31
CA GLY A 158 9.34 -11.26 4.74
C GLY A 158 9.82 -11.86 3.41
N LEU A 159 10.38 -11.06 2.54
CA LEU A 159 10.93 -11.53 1.26
C LEU A 159 12.12 -12.49 1.46
N LYS A 160 13.06 -12.14 2.36
CA LYS A 160 14.20 -13.01 2.72
C LYS A 160 13.72 -14.35 3.25
N ASP A 161 12.75 -14.36 4.18
CA ASP A 161 12.23 -15.59 4.76
C ASP A 161 11.57 -16.47 3.68
N ALA A 162 10.76 -15.90 2.82
CA ALA A 162 10.13 -16.61 1.71
C ALA A 162 11.16 -17.19 0.70
N PHE A 163 12.23 -16.46 0.41
CA PHE A 163 13.30 -16.96 -0.43
C PHE A 163 14.01 -18.15 0.22
N VAL A 164 14.41 -18.02 1.49
CA VAL A 164 15.13 -19.09 2.23
C VAL A 164 14.28 -20.36 2.33
N GLU A 165 12.99 -20.25 2.58
CA GLU A 165 12.07 -21.38 2.66
C GLU A 165 11.98 -22.16 1.34
N ASN A 166 12.11 -21.51 0.21
CA ASN A 166 11.91 -22.10 -1.12
C ASN A 166 13.23 -22.41 -1.85
N PHE A 167 14.38 -21.90 -1.40
CA PHE A 167 15.66 -22.14 -2.04
C PHE A 167 16.16 -23.56 -1.73
N LYS A 168 16.48 -24.34 -2.80
CA LYS A 168 16.89 -25.74 -2.72
C LYS A 168 18.40 -25.96 -2.81
N GLY A 169 19.18 -24.90 -2.65
CA GLY A 169 20.64 -25.00 -2.61
C GLY A 169 21.16 -25.78 -1.38
N GLU A 170 22.45 -26.08 -1.39
CA GLU A 170 23.16 -26.77 -0.30
C GLU A 170 23.50 -25.78 0.83
#